data_fb1992857490be5146d76aa0f55c3f12
#
_entry.id   fb1992857490be5146d76aa0f55c3f12
#
_cell.length_a   1.000
_cell.length_b   1.000
_cell.length_c   1.000
_cell.angle_alpha   90.00
_cell.angle_beta   90.00
_cell.angle_gamma   90.00
#
_symmetry.space_group_name_H-M   'P 1'
#
loop_
_entity.id
_entity.type
_entity.pdbx_description
1 polymer ?
#
loop_
_entity_poly.entity_id
_entity_poly.type
_entity_poly.pdbx_seq_one_letter_code
_entity_poly.pdbx_strand_id
1 'polypeptide(L)'
;MRKVTRYPVEGPNALWQLYRTVSPWKGVKNFIFIQISRYCPVLSWKNWIYRRILGMKVGEHTAFGLMVMVDVFFPELITIGRNSVIGYNTTILAHEYLIKEYRLGEVRIGDEVLIGANTTILPGVTIGDGAVVAAGSVVHKDVAPGTFVGGNPLRVIERKNPEGIRDKRVELE
;
A
#
# COMPACT_ATOMS: atom_id res chain seq x y z
N MET A 1 -5.78 -12.78 9.74
CA MET A 1 -4.32 -13.03 9.95
C MET A 1 -3.63 -12.80 8.62
N ARG A 2 -2.48 -12.07 8.55
CA ARG A 2 -1.79 -11.80 7.28
C ARG A 2 -1.40 -13.10 6.56
N LYS A 3 -1.60 -13.13 5.24
CA LYS A 3 -1.25 -14.28 4.39
C LYS A 3 0.16 -14.09 3.83
N VAL A 4 1.17 -14.60 4.53
CA VAL A 4 2.57 -14.49 4.13
C VAL A 4 3.20 -15.87 3.94
N THR A 5 4.00 -16.03 2.89
CA THR A 5 4.87 -17.18 2.69
C THR A 5 6.22 -16.89 3.35
N ARG A 6 6.74 -17.84 4.12
CA ARG A 6 8.00 -17.72 4.87
C ARG A 6 9.09 -18.52 4.19
N TYR A 7 10.27 -17.92 4.08
CA TYR A 7 11.46 -18.51 3.47
C TYR A 7 12.61 -18.45 4.48
N PRO A 8 12.91 -19.56 5.19
CA PRO A 8 14.03 -19.60 6.12
C PRO A 8 15.36 -19.34 5.40
N VAL A 9 16.29 -18.68 6.10
CA VAL A 9 17.66 -18.44 5.62
C VAL A 9 18.68 -18.85 6.66
N GLU A 10 19.81 -19.36 6.19
CA GLU A 10 20.97 -19.71 7.02
C GLU A 10 22.09 -18.69 6.80
N GLY A 11 22.95 -18.52 7.81
CA GLY A 11 24.07 -17.59 7.79
C GLY A 11 23.68 -16.15 8.11
N PRO A 12 24.16 -15.13 7.34
CA PRO A 12 23.82 -13.73 7.55
C PRO A 12 22.33 -13.47 7.47
N ASN A 13 21.87 -12.34 8.02
CA ASN A 13 20.45 -11.98 7.97
C ASN A 13 19.90 -11.97 6.53
N ALA A 14 18.59 -12.15 6.40
CA ALA A 14 17.95 -12.30 5.08
C ALA A 14 18.18 -11.09 4.16
N LEU A 15 18.24 -9.87 4.70
CA LEU A 15 18.46 -8.67 3.89
C LEU A 15 19.89 -8.64 3.29
N TRP A 16 20.91 -9.13 4.01
CA TRP A 16 22.27 -9.23 3.46
C TRP A 16 22.35 -10.19 2.27
N GLN A 17 21.41 -11.15 2.21
CA GLN A 17 21.28 -12.12 1.12
C GLN A 17 20.30 -11.68 0.01
N LEU A 18 19.91 -10.41 -0.03
CA LEU A 18 18.91 -9.85 -0.94
C LEU A 18 19.11 -10.27 -2.40
N TYR A 19 20.34 -10.17 -2.90
CA TYR A 19 20.64 -10.49 -4.31
C TYR A 19 20.61 -11.98 -4.67
N ARG A 20 20.35 -12.86 -3.70
CA ARG A 20 20.00 -14.26 -3.98
C ARG A 20 18.51 -14.41 -4.34
N THR A 21 17.69 -13.46 -3.94
CA THR A 21 16.22 -13.49 -4.12
C THR A 21 15.72 -12.49 -5.14
N VAL A 22 16.43 -11.38 -5.33
CA VAL A 22 16.04 -10.29 -6.23
C VAL A 22 17.21 -9.91 -7.14
N SER A 23 16.95 -9.84 -8.45
CA SER A 23 17.95 -9.33 -9.40
C SER A 23 18.30 -7.87 -9.09
N PRO A 24 19.60 -7.51 -9.05
CA PRO A 24 20.04 -6.13 -8.85
C PRO A 24 19.39 -5.14 -9.83
N TRP A 25 19.29 -5.53 -11.10
CA TRP A 25 18.65 -4.70 -12.14
C TRP A 25 17.17 -4.44 -11.89
N LYS A 26 16.43 -5.43 -11.37
CA LYS A 26 15.04 -5.24 -10.95
C LYS A 26 14.96 -4.21 -9.83
N GLY A 27 15.83 -4.33 -8.84
CA GLY A 27 15.90 -3.38 -7.72
C GLY A 27 16.18 -1.95 -8.18
N VAL A 28 17.20 -1.76 -9.01
CA VAL A 28 17.58 -0.43 -9.56
C VAL A 28 16.45 0.15 -10.41
N LYS A 29 15.90 -0.62 -11.35
CA LYS A 29 14.78 -0.18 -12.19
C LYS A 29 13.59 0.27 -11.32
N ASN A 30 13.15 -0.58 -10.42
CA ASN A 30 12.00 -0.29 -9.57
C ASN A 30 12.26 0.94 -8.69
N PHE A 31 13.43 1.05 -8.08
CA PHE A 31 13.81 2.20 -7.27
C PHE A 31 13.67 3.51 -8.05
N ILE A 32 14.26 3.59 -9.26
CA ILE A 32 14.23 4.81 -10.08
C ILE A 32 12.77 5.19 -10.39
N PHE A 33 11.96 4.26 -10.89
CA PHE A 33 10.57 4.56 -11.28
C PHE A 33 9.66 4.85 -10.09
N ILE A 34 9.91 4.24 -8.94
CA ILE A 34 9.22 4.60 -7.70
C ILE A 34 9.58 6.02 -7.29
N GLN A 35 10.87 6.43 -7.32
CA GLN A 35 11.24 7.81 -6.98
C GLN A 35 10.58 8.81 -7.94
N ILE A 36 10.57 8.55 -9.24
CA ILE A 36 9.85 9.40 -10.20
C ILE A 36 8.37 9.50 -9.82
N SER A 37 7.70 8.37 -9.55
CA SER A 37 6.28 8.34 -9.19
C SER A 37 5.97 9.09 -7.89
N ARG A 38 6.86 9.03 -6.90
CA ARG A 38 6.68 9.70 -5.60
C ARG A 38 6.53 11.21 -5.72
N TYR A 39 7.26 11.82 -6.64
CA TYR A 39 7.28 13.27 -6.83
C TYR A 39 6.41 13.74 -8.01
N CYS A 40 5.91 12.82 -8.84
CA CYS A 40 5.08 13.15 -9.98
C CYS A 40 3.67 13.60 -9.53
N PRO A 41 3.20 14.81 -9.87
CA PRO A 41 1.85 15.26 -9.53
C PRO A 41 0.77 14.74 -10.49
N VAL A 42 1.15 14.18 -11.64
CA VAL A 42 0.23 13.74 -12.69
C VAL A 42 -0.25 12.31 -12.40
N LEU A 43 -1.50 12.16 -11.96
CA LEU A 43 -2.05 10.86 -11.53
C LEU A 43 -2.04 9.79 -12.63
N SER A 44 -2.36 10.17 -13.86
CA SER A 44 -2.38 9.23 -14.99
C SER A 44 -0.98 8.65 -15.29
N TRP A 45 0.08 9.46 -15.19
CA TRP A 45 1.46 9.02 -15.38
C TRP A 45 1.90 8.09 -14.25
N LYS A 46 1.54 8.40 -13.00
CA LYS A 46 1.81 7.50 -11.85
C LYS A 46 1.19 6.14 -12.10
N ASN A 47 -0.09 6.10 -12.45
CA ASN A 47 -0.81 4.85 -12.69
C ASN A 47 -0.21 4.06 -13.86
N TRP A 48 0.23 4.75 -14.93
CA TRP A 48 0.93 4.11 -16.04
C TRP A 48 2.24 3.46 -15.59
N ILE A 49 3.08 4.17 -14.79
CA ILE A 49 4.33 3.63 -14.24
C ILE A 49 4.05 2.41 -13.37
N TYR A 50 3.10 2.52 -12.45
CA TYR A 50 2.74 1.42 -11.56
C TYR A 50 2.28 0.18 -12.31
N ARG A 51 1.42 0.35 -13.32
CA ARG A 51 0.88 -0.77 -14.11
C ARG A 51 1.91 -1.36 -15.07
N ARG A 52 2.58 -0.53 -15.87
CA ARG A 52 3.39 -0.97 -17.01
C ARG A 52 4.84 -1.24 -16.67
N ILE A 53 5.42 -0.52 -15.73
CA ILE A 53 6.83 -0.64 -15.39
C ILE A 53 7.04 -1.49 -14.14
N LEU A 54 6.25 -1.22 -13.10
CA LEU A 54 6.38 -1.92 -11.82
C LEU A 54 5.54 -3.21 -11.75
N GLY A 55 4.61 -3.44 -12.68
CA GLY A 55 3.82 -4.67 -12.75
C GLY A 55 2.70 -4.76 -11.71
N MET A 56 2.36 -3.66 -11.04
CA MET A 56 1.23 -3.60 -10.11
C MET A 56 -0.10 -3.74 -10.85
N LYS A 57 -1.11 -4.27 -10.17
CA LYS A 57 -2.49 -4.23 -10.65
C LYS A 57 -3.19 -3.03 -9.99
N VAL A 58 -3.52 -2.03 -10.77
CA VAL A 58 -4.17 -0.80 -10.30
C VAL A 58 -5.44 -0.54 -11.11
N GLY A 59 -6.57 -0.43 -10.45
CA GLY A 59 -7.87 -0.14 -11.07
C GLY A 59 -7.97 1.27 -11.61
N GLU A 60 -9.01 1.51 -12.41
CA GLU A 60 -9.30 2.82 -12.98
C GLU A 60 -9.66 3.84 -11.89
N HIS A 61 -9.38 5.12 -12.15
CA HIS A 61 -9.66 6.24 -11.24
C HIS A 61 -9.02 6.16 -9.86
N THR A 62 -8.10 5.21 -9.62
CA THR A 62 -7.36 5.15 -8.37
C THR A 62 -6.29 6.24 -8.35
N ALA A 63 -6.25 7.00 -7.25
CA ALA A 63 -5.37 8.13 -7.06
C ALA A 63 -4.31 7.84 -5.99
N PHE A 64 -3.06 8.14 -6.31
CA PHE A 64 -1.96 8.08 -5.35
C PHE A 64 -1.50 9.49 -4.99
N GLY A 65 -1.50 9.80 -3.71
CA GLY A 65 -0.89 11.02 -3.19
C GLY A 65 0.61 11.11 -3.54
N LEU A 66 1.20 12.28 -3.29
CA LEU A 66 2.66 12.42 -3.38
C LEU A 66 3.34 11.61 -2.29
N MET A 67 4.60 11.28 -2.49
CA MET A 67 5.47 10.56 -1.55
C MET A 67 5.04 9.11 -1.24
N VAL A 68 4.00 8.57 -1.90
CA VAL A 68 3.61 7.17 -1.70
C VAL A 68 4.79 6.26 -2.08
N MET A 69 5.16 5.36 -1.16
CA MET A 69 6.21 4.36 -1.33
C MET A 69 5.58 2.99 -1.50
N VAL A 70 5.75 2.39 -2.66
CA VAL A 70 5.38 1.00 -2.89
C VAL A 70 6.60 0.10 -2.76
N ASP A 71 6.37 -1.21 -2.61
CA ASP A 71 7.45 -2.19 -2.47
C ASP A 71 8.47 -2.11 -3.61
N VAL A 72 9.77 -1.99 -3.27
CA VAL A 72 10.85 -1.84 -4.27
C VAL A 72 11.16 -3.16 -4.95
N PHE A 73 11.06 -4.27 -4.23
CA PHE A 73 11.52 -5.56 -4.72
C PHE A 73 10.41 -6.38 -5.36
N PHE A 74 9.18 -6.28 -4.83
CA PHE A 74 8.02 -7.08 -5.24
C PHE A 74 6.76 -6.23 -5.46
N PRO A 75 6.83 -5.13 -6.24
CA PRO A 75 5.66 -4.28 -6.48
C PRO A 75 4.53 -5.04 -7.20
N GLU A 76 4.86 -6.07 -7.99
CA GLU A 76 3.90 -6.93 -8.67
C GLU A 76 2.96 -7.72 -7.74
N LEU A 77 3.30 -7.82 -6.46
CA LEU A 77 2.43 -8.41 -5.43
C LEU A 77 1.39 -7.45 -4.88
N ILE A 78 1.32 -6.20 -5.39
CA ILE A 78 0.36 -5.20 -4.96
C ILE A 78 -0.78 -5.09 -5.96
N THR A 79 -2.00 -5.28 -5.47
CA THR A 79 -3.23 -5.09 -6.23
C THR A 79 -4.08 -4.04 -5.54
N ILE A 80 -4.54 -3.03 -6.28
CA ILE A 80 -5.44 -1.97 -5.80
C ILE A 80 -6.62 -1.87 -6.78
N GLY A 81 -7.82 -1.87 -6.25
CA GLY A 81 -9.06 -1.79 -7.00
C GLY A 81 -9.30 -0.43 -7.63
N ARG A 82 -10.52 -0.21 -8.09
CA ARG A 82 -10.96 1.02 -8.77
C ARG A 82 -11.34 2.10 -7.76
N ASN A 83 -11.25 3.37 -8.20
CA ASN A 83 -11.76 4.53 -7.46
C ASN A 83 -11.28 4.61 -6.01
N SER A 84 -10.06 4.13 -5.74
CA SER A 84 -9.45 4.15 -4.40
C SER A 84 -8.47 5.31 -4.26
N VAL A 85 -8.30 5.81 -3.05
CA VAL A 85 -7.38 6.91 -2.74
C VAL A 85 -6.30 6.41 -1.79
N ILE A 86 -5.06 6.51 -2.22
CA ILE A 86 -3.88 6.22 -1.39
C ILE A 86 -3.27 7.55 -0.96
N GLY A 87 -3.40 7.86 0.32
CA GLY A 87 -2.99 9.14 0.91
C GLY A 87 -1.49 9.41 0.83
N TYR A 88 -1.14 10.69 1.03
CA TYR A 88 0.23 11.18 1.04
C TYR A 88 1.15 10.33 1.92
N ASN A 89 2.37 10.04 1.44
CA ASN A 89 3.42 9.33 2.19
C ASN A 89 3.00 7.96 2.79
N THR A 90 2.03 7.30 2.17
CA THR A 90 1.65 5.92 2.52
C THR A 90 2.73 4.96 2.04
N THR A 91 3.06 3.96 2.86
CA THR A 91 4.01 2.90 2.53
C THR A 91 3.27 1.57 2.38
N ILE A 92 3.44 0.89 1.24
CA ILE A 92 2.83 -0.42 0.95
C ILE A 92 3.96 -1.44 0.77
N LEU A 93 4.06 -2.39 1.69
CA LEU A 93 5.09 -3.43 1.70
C LEU A 93 4.50 -4.77 1.28
N ALA A 94 5.19 -5.48 0.41
CA ALA A 94 4.87 -6.85 0.00
C ALA A 94 5.91 -7.87 0.50
N HIS A 95 6.97 -7.40 1.17
CA HIS A 95 8.02 -8.23 1.75
C HIS A 95 8.43 -7.77 3.15
N GLU A 96 9.02 -8.69 3.91
CA GLU A 96 9.73 -8.43 5.18
C GLU A 96 11.04 -9.25 5.16
N TYR A 97 12.21 -8.59 5.31
CA TYR A 97 13.49 -9.27 5.53
C TYR A 97 13.81 -9.27 7.02
N LEU A 98 13.91 -10.45 7.61
CA LEU A 98 14.18 -10.67 9.03
C LEU A 98 15.58 -11.28 9.25
N ILE A 99 15.89 -11.62 10.47
CA ILE A 99 17.22 -12.21 10.80
C ILE A 99 17.35 -13.63 10.24
N LYS A 100 16.33 -14.47 10.42
CA LYS A 100 16.38 -15.91 10.11
C LYS A 100 15.47 -16.33 8.95
N GLU A 101 14.71 -15.41 8.40
CA GLU A 101 13.78 -15.65 7.28
C GLU A 101 13.49 -14.36 6.52
N TYR A 102 12.99 -14.48 5.28
CA TYR A 102 12.25 -13.41 4.63
C TYR A 102 10.82 -13.88 4.37
N ARG A 103 9.93 -12.93 4.24
CA ARG A 103 8.51 -13.18 4.01
C ARG A 103 8.02 -12.39 2.81
N LEU A 104 7.15 -13.03 2.02
CA LEU A 104 6.43 -12.39 0.93
C LEU A 104 4.93 -12.52 1.18
N GLY A 105 4.19 -11.48 0.86
CA GLY A 105 2.73 -11.50 0.99
C GLY A 105 2.07 -10.54 0.02
N GLU A 106 1.08 -11.04 -0.74
CA GLU A 106 0.27 -10.17 -1.60
C GLU A 106 -0.49 -9.15 -0.75
N VAL A 107 -0.47 -7.89 -1.18
CA VAL A 107 -1.33 -6.84 -0.64
C VAL A 107 -2.47 -6.61 -1.61
N ARG A 108 -3.69 -6.70 -1.10
CA ARG A 108 -4.91 -6.47 -1.88
C ARG A 108 -5.71 -5.36 -1.24
N ILE A 109 -5.92 -4.28 -1.97
CA ILE A 109 -6.78 -3.17 -1.60
C ILE A 109 -7.95 -3.19 -2.58
N GLY A 110 -9.17 -3.20 -2.08
CA GLY A 110 -10.39 -3.29 -2.87
C GLY A 110 -10.76 -2.02 -3.61
N ASP A 111 -11.99 -2.00 -4.12
CA ASP A 111 -12.58 -0.84 -4.79
C ASP A 111 -13.03 0.20 -3.75
N GLU A 112 -13.00 1.49 -4.11
CA GLU A 112 -13.53 2.61 -3.30
C GLU A 112 -12.92 2.71 -1.88
N VAL A 113 -11.68 2.29 -1.72
CA VAL A 113 -10.96 2.32 -0.43
C VAL A 113 -10.28 3.67 -0.24
N LEU A 114 -10.39 4.22 0.97
CA LEU A 114 -9.63 5.39 1.38
C LEU A 114 -8.51 5.00 2.36
N ILE A 115 -7.28 5.20 1.97
CA ILE A 115 -6.10 5.08 2.85
C ILE A 115 -5.64 6.48 3.23
N GLY A 116 -5.69 6.80 4.52
CA GLY A 116 -5.20 8.07 5.07
C GLY A 116 -3.68 8.23 4.93
N ALA A 117 -3.22 9.47 4.97
CA ALA A 117 -1.80 9.82 4.87
C ALA A 117 -0.93 9.15 5.94
N ASN A 118 0.36 8.92 5.63
CA ASN A 118 1.34 8.33 6.56
C ASN A 118 0.95 6.93 7.07
N THR A 119 0.16 6.18 6.32
CA THR A 119 -0.24 4.81 6.67
C THR A 119 0.83 3.82 6.21
N THR A 120 1.09 2.80 7.03
CA THR A 120 1.94 1.66 6.64
C THR A 120 1.09 0.42 6.48
N ILE A 121 1.12 -0.21 5.30
CA ILE A 121 0.41 -1.47 5.00
C ILE A 121 1.45 -2.59 4.93
N LEU A 122 1.29 -3.60 5.80
CA LEU A 122 2.21 -4.72 5.89
C LEU A 122 1.89 -5.83 4.87
N PRO A 123 2.87 -6.68 4.52
CA PRO A 123 2.69 -7.77 3.56
C PRO A 123 1.57 -8.73 3.94
N GLY A 124 0.85 -9.24 2.94
CA GLY A 124 -0.19 -10.24 3.12
C GLY A 124 -1.52 -9.73 3.66
N VAL A 125 -1.75 -8.42 3.65
CA VAL A 125 -2.99 -7.79 4.11
C VAL A 125 -3.98 -7.66 2.96
N THR A 126 -5.25 -7.92 3.26
CA THR A 126 -6.40 -7.61 2.39
C THR A 126 -7.24 -6.51 3.04
N ILE A 127 -7.52 -5.44 2.29
CA ILE A 127 -8.43 -4.36 2.68
C ILE A 127 -9.65 -4.43 1.76
N GLY A 128 -10.82 -4.68 2.34
CA GLY A 128 -12.06 -4.87 1.59
C GLY A 128 -12.61 -3.57 1.00
N ASP A 129 -13.54 -3.72 0.04
CA ASP A 129 -14.14 -2.61 -0.70
C ASP A 129 -14.79 -1.60 0.24
N GLY A 130 -14.71 -0.31 -0.09
CA GLY A 130 -15.30 0.77 0.67
C GLY A 130 -14.72 0.98 2.09
N ALA A 131 -13.65 0.28 2.44
CA ALA A 131 -13.01 0.47 3.74
C ALA A 131 -12.28 1.81 3.82
N VAL A 132 -12.20 2.34 5.04
CA VAL A 132 -11.48 3.58 5.34
C VAL A 132 -10.40 3.29 6.38
N VAL A 133 -9.17 3.68 6.08
CA VAL A 133 -8.04 3.60 7.01
C VAL A 133 -7.64 5.02 7.42
N ALA A 134 -7.71 5.31 8.71
CA ALA A 134 -7.31 6.61 9.25
C ALA A 134 -5.81 6.88 9.00
N ALA A 135 -5.45 8.15 8.86
CA ALA A 135 -4.06 8.58 8.71
C ALA A 135 -3.18 8.11 9.88
N GLY A 136 -1.89 7.85 9.61
CA GLY A 136 -0.91 7.42 10.63
C GLY A 136 -1.10 5.99 11.13
N SER A 137 -1.89 5.17 10.46
CA SER A 137 -2.19 3.81 10.89
C SER A 137 -1.14 2.79 10.44
N VAL A 138 -1.03 1.67 11.19
CA VAL A 138 -0.27 0.48 10.77
C VAL A 138 -1.25 -0.66 10.52
N VAL A 139 -1.47 -0.98 9.24
CA VAL A 139 -2.37 -2.05 8.82
C VAL A 139 -1.63 -3.38 8.86
N HIS A 140 -1.78 -4.11 9.96
CA HIS A 140 -1.09 -5.37 10.24
C HIS A 140 -2.02 -6.59 10.20
N LYS A 141 -3.28 -6.41 9.84
CA LYS A 141 -4.31 -7.47 9.70
C LYS A 141 -5.33 -7.06 8.64
N ASP A 142 -6.08 -8.04 8.15
CA ASP A 142 -7.13 -7.80 7.16
C ASP A 142 -8.19 -6.84 7.71
N VAL A 143 -8.74 -6.03 6.79
CA VAL A 143 -9.80 -5.04 7.05
C VAL A 143 -11.05 -5.45 6.30
N ALA A 144 -12.17 -5.60 7.01
CA ALA A 144 -13.44 -5.98 6.38
C ALA A 144 -13.97 -4.84 5.49
N PRO A 145 -14.75 -5.18 4.43
CA PRO A 145 -15.39 -4.17 3.59
C PRO A 145 -16.22 -3.16 4.38
N GLY A 146 -16.22 -1.90 3.94
CA GLY A 146 -17.02 -0.82 4.53
C GLY A 146 -16.64 -0.42 5.94
N THR A 147 -15.59 -0.99 6.55
CA THR A 147 -15.18 -0.66 7.92
C THR A 147 -14.27 0.55 7.97
N PHE A 148 -14.37 1.32 9.06
CA PHE A 148 -13.43 2.37 9.39
C PHE A 148 -12.46 1.86 10.47
N VAL A 149 -11.17 1.89 10.17
CA VAL A 149 -10.11 1.41 11.06
C VAL A 149 -9.03 2.47 11.23
N GLY A 150 -8.27 2.40 12.32
CA GLY A 150 -7.13 3.30 12.52
C GLY A 150 -6.24 2.93 13.70
N GLY A 151 -5.08 3.57 13.75
CA GLY A 151 -4.13 3.50 14.84
C GLY A 151 -3.07 2.42 14.72
N ASN A 152 -2.21 2.37 15.75
CA ASN A 152 -1.22 1.33 15.99
C ASN A 152 -1.23 0.98 17.48
N PRO A 153 -1.76 -0.20 17.87
CA PRO A 153 -2.33 -1.28 17.03
C PRO A 153 -3.63 -0.87 16.33
N LEU A 154 -3.89 -1.49 15.17
CA LEU A 154 -5.07 -1.21 14.33
C LEU A 154 -6.36 -1.62 15.05
N ARG A 155 -7.32 -0.71 15.14
CA ARG A 155 -8.63 -0.91 15.75
C ARG A 155 -9.75 -0.44 14.82
N VAL A 156 -10.92 -1.04 14.94
CA VAL A 156 -12.15 -0.53 14.30
C VAL A 156 -12.56 0.74 15.03
N ILE A 157 -12.88 1.78 14.28
CA ILE A 157 -13.37 3.06 14.79
C ILE A 157 -14.87 3.13 14.50
N GLU A 158 -15.68 3.19 15.52
CA GLU A 158 -17.11 3.41 15.37
C GLU A 158 -17.35 4.84 14.87
N ARG A 159 -18.01 4.97 13.71
CA ARG A 159 -18.52 6.29 13.27
C ARG A 159 -19.67 6.67 14.19
N LYS A 160 -19.44 7.55 15.14
CA LYS A 160 -20.56 8.28 15.76
C LYS A 160 -21.17 9.10 14.64
N ASN A 161 -22.47 8.90 14.35
CA ASN A 161 -23.21 9.76 13.41
C ASN A 161 -22.98 11.21 13.82
N PRO A 162 -22.34 12.05 13.02
CA PRO A 162 -22.26 13.46 13.34
C PRO A 162 -23.59 14.10 12.90
N GLU A 163 -24.55 14.17 13.80
CA GLU A 163 -25.57 15.20 13.72
C GLU A 163 -24.82 16.53 13.76
N GLY A 164 -24.59 17.15 12.60
CA GLY A 164 -24.02 18.50 12.56
C GLY A 164 -22.95 18.83 11.52
N ILE A 165 -22.51 17.93 10.67
CA ILE A 165 -21.67 18.35 9.52
C ILE A 165 -22.60 18.94 8.46
N ARG A 166 -22.63 20.28 8.36
CA ARG A 166 -23.25 20.97 7.23
C ARG A 166 -22.54 20.54 5.96
N ASP A 167 -23.27 19.88 5.07
CA ASP A 167 -22.85 19.60 3.69
C ASP A 167 -22.67 20.93 2.95
N LYS A 168 -21.48 21.51 3.08
CA LYS A 168 -21.08 22.63 2.21
C LYS A 168 -20.54 22.01 0.94
N ARG A 169 -21.38 21.85 -0.06
CA ARG A 169 -20.92 21.62 -1.43
C ARG A 169 -20.03 22.81 -1.80
N VAL A 170 -18.75 22.56 -1.96
CA VAL A 170 -17.85 23.53 -2.54
C VAL A 170 -18.17 23.57 -4.01
N GLU A 171 -18.90 24.59 -4.44
CA GLU A 171 -19.00 24.95 -5.86
C GLU A 171 -17.62 25.45 -6.27
N LEU A 172 -16.93 24.62 -7.03
CA LEU A 172 -15.68 25.01 -7.71
C LEU A 172 -16.11 25.78 -8.95
N GLU A 173 -15.99 27.12 -8.90
CA GLU A 173 -16.01 27.97 -10.09
C GLU A 173 -14.74 27.76 -10.92
#